data_c4667303a81bb01dfac2fb111b229a05
#
_entry.id   c4667303a81bb01dfac2fb111b229a05
#
_cell.length_a   1.000
_cell.length_b   1.000
_cell.length_c   1.000
_cell.angle_alpha   90.00
_cell.angle_beta   90.00
_cell.angle_gamma   90.00
#
_symmetry.space_group_name_H-M   'P 1'
#
loop_
_entity.id
_entity.type
_entity.pdbx_description
1 polymer ?
#
loop_
_entity_poly.entity_id
_entity_poly.type
_entity_poly.pdbx_seq_one_letter_code
_entity_poly.pdbx_strand_id
1 'polypeptide(L)'
;MVRYYNELTRLEMEQVDKDETVVMIPVGALEQHGNQCPLGTDEIIAEGTARRIKEALDREIPDYPMLIFPLIPVGLSTEHVNFCGSITLKPDTFYHVLYDICKGLAHHGFRKIAILNCHGGNSPIIQVLSREVRSELGIAIFIINCGAFFGNQAVKDTVTPGNIWDFHGGEMETSMVLAERPETVKLETSEAGIPRKFMGNKTFTVYGPITLGWVSEEWETEDGKPIGIGGDPSGATAEKGNQIYDSFVESILSGLKEIRKWKD
;
A
#
# COMPACT_ATOMS: atom_id res chain seq x y z
N MET A 1 15.35 -13.09 -12.58
CA MET A 1 15.62 -13.24 -11.13
C MET A 1 15.30 -11.93 -10.43
N VAL A 2 14.53 -11.99 -9.35
CA VAL A 2 14.18 -10.80 -8.56
C VAL A 2 15.30 -10.45 -7.57
N ARG A 3 15.73 -9.19 -7.56
CA ARG A 3 16.81 -8.70 -6.68
C ARG A 3 16.39 -7.36 -6.04
N TYR A 4 16.99 -7.00 -4.90
CA TYR A 4 16.85 -5.66 -4.35
C TYR A 4 17.80 -4.69 -5.08
N TYR A 5 17.26 -3.54 -5.48
CA TYR A 5 17.98 -2.52 -6.27
C TYR A 5 19.26 -2.04 -5.59
N ASN A 6 19.17 -1.79 -4.27
CA ASN A 6 20.27 -1.26 -3.46
C ASN A 6 21.32 -2.31 -3.07
N GLU A 7 21.11 -3.58 -3.41
CA GLU A 7 22.09 -4.65 -3.19
C GLU A 7 23.00 -4.86 -4.42
N LEU A 8 22.67 -4.22 -5.56
CA LEU A 8 23.47 -4.32 -6.76
C LEU A 8 24.64 -3.33 -6.73
N THR A 9 25.80 -3.81 -7.08
CA THR A 9 26.94 -2.95 -7.40
C THR A 9 26.71 -2.22 -8.72
N ARG A 10 27.45 -1.13 -8.97
CA ARG A 10 27.38 -0.40 -10.23
C ARG A 10 27.61 -1.32 -11.45
N LEU A 11 28.59 -2.21 -11.36
CA LEU A 11 28.93 -3.14 -12.46
C LEU A 11 27.80 -4.14 -12.72
N GLU A 12 27.15 -4.65 -11.69
CA GLU A 12 25.99 -5.53 -11.86
C GLU A 12 24.80 -4.77 -12.45
N MET A 13 24.59 -3.51 -12.03
CA MET A 13 23.53 -2.66 -12.59
C MET A 13 23.75 -2.38 -14.09
N GLU A 14 24.98 -2.26 -14.54
CA GLU A 14 25.30 -2.11 -15.98
C GLU A 14 24.87 -3.32 -16.82
N GLN A 15 24.82 -4.50 -16.22
CA GLN A 15 24.45 -5.76 -16.88
C GLN A 15 22.92 -6.03 -16.86
N VAL A 16 22.15 -5.24 -16.13
CA VAL A 16 20.69 -5.39 -16.09
C VAL A 16 20.10 -4.99 -17.45
N ASP A 17 19.22 -5.84 -17.99
CA ASP A 17 18.38 -5.50 -19.14
C ASP A 17 17.31 -4.49 -18.69
N LYS A 18 17.50 -3.20 -19.01
CA LYS A 18 16.63 -2.10 -18.55
C LYS A 18 15.30 -2.06 -19.28
N ASP A 19 15.23 -2.56 -20.52
CA ASP A 19 13.99 -2.56 -21.30
C ASP A 19 13.00 -3.61 -20.80
N GLU A 20 13.52 -4.76 -20.37
CA GLU A 20 12.65 -5.85 -19.89
C GLU A 20 12.44 -5.80 -18.37
N THR A 21 13.34 -5.16 -17.59
CA THR A 21 13.27 -5.16 -16.13
C THR A 21 12.20 -4.21 -15.60
N VAL A 22 11.33 -4.74 -14.75
CA VAL A 22 10.37 -3.94 -13.96
C VAL A 22 11.04 -3.47 -12.67
N VAL A 23 11.05 -2.17 -12.42
CA VAL A 23 11.47 -1.64 -11.11
C VAL A 23 10.23 -1.43 -10.25
N MET A 24 10.08 -2.24 -9.20
CA MET A 24 9.00 -2.09 -8.22
C MET A 24 9.43 -1.12 -7.14
N ILE A 25 8.63 -0.08 -6.89
CA ILE A 25 8.84 0.92 -5.84
C ILE A 25 7.77 0.72 -4.77
N PRO A 26 8.09 0.10 -3.62
CA PRO A 26 7.17 0.03 -2.49
C PRO A 26 7.00 1.40 -1.85
N VAL A 27 5.75 1.77 -1.52
CA VAL A 27 5.40 3.06 -0.92
C VAL A 27 4.40 2.82 0.21
N GLY A 28 4.73 3.27 1.40
CA GLY A 28 3.88 3.26 2.58
C GLY A 28 3.51 4.67 3.03
N ALA A 29 3.19 4.79 4.32
CA ALA A 29 3.00 6.03 5.05
C ALA A 29 3.39 5.84 6.52
N LEU A 30 3.58 6.94 7.23
CA LEU A 30 3.88 6.94 8.68
C LEU A 30 2.75 7.63 9.42
N GLU A 31 1.77 6.87 9.89
CA GLU A 31 0.55 7.40 10.44
C GLU A 31 -0.08 6.50 11.51
N GLN A 32 -0.98 7.09 12.29
CA GLN A 32 -1.75 6.33 13.29
C GLN A 32 -2.60 5.24 12.64
N HIS A 33 -2.70 4.08 13.30
CA HIS A 33 -3.56 2.95 12.94
C HIS A 33 -4.23 2.40 14.20
N GLY A 34 -4.90 3.30 14.95
CA GLY A 34 -5.51 2.98 16.23
C GLY A 34 -4.50 2.83 17.36
N ASN A 35 -4.96 2.25 18.46
CA ASN A 35 -4.14 2.02 19.65
C ASN A 35 -3.32 0.73 19.54
N GLN A 36 -3.73 -0.20 18.66
CA GLN A 36 -3.21 -1.55 18.58
C GLN A 36 -2.07 -1.73 17.56
N CYS A 37 -2.04 -0.94 16.49
CA CYS A 37 -1.04 -1.08 15.43
C CYS A 37 0.06 -0.03 15.52
N PRO A 38 1.29 -0.34 15.04
CA PRO A 38 2.38 0.62 14.99
C PRO A 38 2.12 1.71 13.94
N LEU A 39 2.77 2.87 14.10
CA LEU A 39 2.70 3.97 13.13
C LEU A 39 3.20 3.60 11.72
N GLY A 40 4.08 2.61 11.62
CA GLY A 40 4.61 2.10 10.36
C GLY A 40 3.80 0.94 9.77
N THR A 41 2.51 0.86 10.02
CA THR A 41 1.64 -0.22 9.49
C THR A 41 1.73 -0.34 7.98
N ASP A 42 1.57 0.75 7.24
CA ASP A 42 1.65 0.76 5.77
C ASP A 42 3.05 0.37 5.25
N GLU A 43 4.09 0.79 5.99
CA GLU A 43 5.48 0.41 5.73
C GLU A 43 5.66 -1.11 5.86
N ILE A 44 5.19 -1.70 6.98
CA ILE A 44 5.25 -3.14 7.24
C ILE A 44 4.49 -3.93 6.16
N ILE A 45 3.31 -3.46 5.78
CA ILE A 45 2.48 -4.07 4.74
C ILE A 45 3.18 -4.00 3.38
N ALA A 46 3.80 -2.85 3.04
CA ALA A 46 4.51 -2.67 1.77
C ALA A 46 5.75 -3.57 1.67
N GLU A 47 6.56 -3.64 2.75
CA GLU A 47 7.72 -4.55 2.82
C GLU A 47 7.29 -6.02 2.74
N GLY A 48 6.29 -6.41 3.53
CA GLY A 48 5.76 -7.78 3.56
C GLY A 48 5.22 -8.20 2.19
N THR A 49 4.45 -7.32 1.54
CA THR A 49 3.93 -7.57 0.19
C THR A 49 5.05 -7.72 -0.83
N ALA A 50 6.03 -6.79 -0.86
CA ALA A 50 7.14 -6.84 -1.80
C ALA A 50 8.01 -8.09 -1.61
N ARG A 51 8.29 -8.48 -0.35
CA ARG A 51 9.03 -9.71 -0.02
C ARG A 51 8.29 -10.96 -0.50
N ARG A 52 6.99 -11.07 -0.23
CA ARG A 52 6.17 -12.22 -0.64
C ARG A 52 6.02 -12.31 -2.15
N ILE A 53 5.92 -11.18 -2.86
CA ILE A 53 5.98 -11.15 -4.35
C ILE A 53 7.31 -11.71 -4.83
N LYS A 54 8.43 -11.28 -4.22
CA LYS A 54 9.76 -11.81 -4.58
C LYS A 54 9.81 -13.33 -4.38
N GLU A 55 9.41 -13.83 -3.23
CA GLU A 55 9.42 -15.26 -2.89
C GLU A 55 8.54 -16.07 -3.89
N ALA A 56 7.37 -15.55 -4.23
CA ALA A 56 6.48 -16.18 -5.19
C ALA A 56 7.03 -16.16 -6.62
N LEU A 57 7.63 -15.06 -7.06
CA LEU A 57 8.30 -14.99 -8.37
C LEU A 57 9.51 -15.91 -8.45
N ASP A 58 10.34 -15.97 -7.40
CA ASP A 58 11.50 -16.87 -7.36
C ASP A 58 11.08 -18.35 -7.44
N ARG A 59 9.90 -18.69 -6.90
CA ARG A 59 9.33 -20.04 -6.95
C ARG A 59 8.67 -20.36 -8.30
N GLU A 60 7.85 -19.43 -8.83
CA GLU A 60 6.96 -19.70 -9.97
C GLU A 60 7.52 -19.22 -11.29
N ILE A 61 8.30 -18.14 -11.29
CA ILE A 61 8.86 -17.50 -12.49
C ILE A 61 10.28 -17.00 -12.17
N PRO A 62 11.25 -17.90 -11.93
CA PRO A 62 12.58 -17.54 -11.42
C PRO A 62 13.40 -16.64 -12.36
N ASP A 63 13.01 -16.55 -13.62
CA ASP A 63 13.60 -15.67 -14.62
C ASP A 63 12.88 -14.31 -14.78
N TYR A 64 11.89 -14.00 -13.91
CA TYR A 64 11.20 -12.71 -13.99
C TYR A 64 12.17 -11.56 -13.71
N PRO A 65 12.35 -10.62 -14.66
CA PRO A 65 13.30 -9.53 -14.51
C PRO A 65 12.69 -8.42 -13.65
N MET A 66 13.00 -8.40 -12.36
CA MET A 66 12.51 -7.37 -11.45
C MET A 66 13.59 -6.89 -10.49
N LEU A 67 13.60 -5.60 -10.23
CA LEU A 67 14.33 -4.98 -9.13
C LEU A 67 13.33 -4.36 -8.14
N ILE A 68 13.49 -4.66 -6.86
CA ILE A 68 12.72 -4.04 -5.78
C ILE A 68 13.52 -2.85 -5.26
N PHE A 69 12.99 -1.64 -5.47
CA PHE A 69 13.58 -0.40 -4.99
C PHE A 69 13.43 -0.29 -3.46
N PRO A 70 14.31 0.46 -2.76
CA PRO A 70 14.11 0.75 -1.35
C PRO A 70 12.73 1.35 -1.06
N LEU A 71 12.10 0.90 0.01
CA LEU A 71 10.79 1.41 0.44
C LEU A 71 10.81 2.93 0.64
N ILE A 72 9.74 3.60 0.24
CA ILE A 72 9.44 4.99 0.59
C ILE A 72 8.52 4.97 1.81
N PRO A 73 9.03 5.23 3.02
CA PRO A 73 8.29 4.96 4.26
C PRO A 73 7.34 6.08 4.68
N VAL A 74 7.46 7.28 4.09
CA VAL A 74 6.63 8.45 4.43
C VAL A 74 5.92 8.93 3.18
N GLY A 75 4.58 8.99 3.26
CA GLY A 75 3.69 9.44 2.20
C GLY A 75 2.81 10.62 2.60
N LEU A 76 1.58 10.61 2.10
CA LEU A 76 0.54 11.59 2.39
C LEU A 76 -0.40 11.04 3.47
N SER A 77 -0.41 11.67 4.63
CA SER A 77 -1.23 11.30 5.78
C SER A 77 -1.90 12.54 6.38
N THR A 78 -2.35 13.44 5.51
CA THR A 78 -2.92 14.74 5.93
C THR A 78 -4.16 14.55 6.81
N GLU A 79 -4.95 13.53 6.52
CA GLU A 79 -6.15 13.12 7.26
C GLU A 79 -5.85 12.58 8.67
N HIS A 80 -4.61 12.18 8.93
CA HIS A 80 -4.18 11.57 10.20
C HIS A 80 -3.27 12.48 11.05
N VAL A 81 -2.94 13.68 10.56
CA VAL A 81 -1.87 14.54 11.10
C VAL A 81 -2.10 14.98 12.54
N ASN A 82 -3.36 15.03 13.01
CA ASN A 82 -3.69 15.44 14.37
C ASN A 82 -3.52 14.31 15.41
N PHE A 83 -3.29 13.07 14.97
CA PHE A 83 -2.92 11.98 15.88
C PHE A 83 -1.41 11.96 16.09
N CYS A 84 -1.00 11.83 17.36
CA CYS A 84 0.39 11.85 17.77
C CYS A 84 1.22 10.80 17.03
N GLY A 85 2.34 11.21 16.44
CA GLY A 85 3.27 10.34 15.72
C GLY A 85 3.04 10.26 14.22
N SER A 86 1.90 10.70 13.71
CA SER A 86 1.66 10.77 12.27
C SER A 86 2.54 11.85 11.63
N ILE A 87 3.24 11.48 10.57
CA ILE A 87 4.10 12.39 9.78
C ILE A 87 3.64 12.35 8.33
N THR A 88 3.32 13.50 7.79
CA THR A 88 2.89 13.65 6.40
C THR A 88 3.85 14.52 5.59
N LEU A 89 4.10 14.13 4.34
CA LEU A 89 4.68 15.02 3.36
C LEU A 89 3.61 15.97 2.80
N LYS A 90 4.02 17.08 2.24
CA LYS A 90 3.13 17.89 1.39
C LYS A 90 2.93 17.19 0.04
N PRO A 91 1.78 17.37 -0.62
CA PRO A 91 1.51 16.76 -1.92
C PRO A 91 2.59 17.02 -2.97
N ASP A 92 3.08 18.26 -3.07
CA ASP A 92 4.15 18.66 -3.98
C ASP A 92 5.49 17.99 -3.62
N THR A 93 5.82 17.88 -2.33
CA THR A 93 7.04 17.20 -1.87
C THR A 93 6.98 15.71 -2.22
N PHE A 94 5.88 15.03 -1.92
CA PHE A 94 5.71 13.60 -2.23
C PHE A 94 5.75 13.34 -3.73
N TYR A 95 5.06 14.20 -4.52
CA TYR A 95 5.12 14.16 -5.97
C TYR A 95 6.56 14.23 -6.47
N HIS A 96 7.34 15.22 -6.01
CA HIS A 96 8.71 15.44 -6.49
C HIS A 96 9.67 14.31 -6.07
N VAL A 97 9.51 13.73 -4.88
CA VAL A 97 10.29 12.56 -4.46
C VAL A 97 10.10 11.40 -5.46
N LEU A 98 8.85 11.06 -5.77
CA LEU A 98 8.56 9.99 -6.72
C LEU A 98 8.97 10.34 -8.15
N TYR A 99 8.74 11.59 -8.57
CA TYR A 99 9.13 12.06 -9.91
C TYR A 99 10.64 12.00 -10.12
N ASP A 100 11.45 12.45 -9.16
CA ASP A 100 12.91 12.43 -9.26
C ASP A 100 13.44 10.99 -9.29
N ILE A 101 12.84 10.06 -8.53
CA ILE A 101 13.17 8.63 -8.61
C ILE A 101 12.84 8.09 -10.01
N CYS A 102 11.64 8.33 -10.52
CA CYS A 102 11.23 7.88 -11.87
C CYS A 102 12.13 8.47 -12.95
N LYS A 103 12.48 9.75 -12.85
CA LYS A 103 13.39 10.45 -13.77
C LYS A 103 14.78 9.85 -13.73
N GLY A 104 15.30 9.54 -12.53
CA GLY A 104 16.59 8.87 -12.38
C GLY A 104 16.60 7.47 -13.01
N LEU A 105 15.55 6.69 -12.81
CA LEU A 105 15.39 5.37 -13.41
C LEU A 105 15.29 5.47 -14.95
N ALA A 106 14.49 6.41 -15.47
CA ALA A 106 14.37 6.67 -16.90
C ALA A 106 15.71 7.09 -17.52
N HIS A 107 16.49 7.94 -16.84
CA HIS A 107 17.83 8.37 -17.26
C HIS A 107 18.78 7.18 -17.43
N HIS A 108 18.67 6.18 -16.55
CA HIS A 108 19.46 4.95 -16.63
C HIS A 108 18.89 3.89 -17.59
N GLY A 109 17.83 4.20 -18.32
CA GLY A 109 17.27 3.36 -19.37
C GLY A 109 16.11 2.46 -18.96
N PHE A 110 15.67 2.46 -17.69
CA PHE A 110 14.50 1.68 -17.30
C PHE A 110 13.23 2.22 -17.96
N ARG A 111 12.36 1.30 -18.42
CA ARG A 111 11.13 1.62 -19.18
C ARG A 111 9.86 1.21 -18.45
N LYS A 112 9.94 0.33 -17.47
CA LYS A 112 8.80 -0.24 -16.73
C LYS A 112 8.99 -0.01 -15.24
N ILE A 113 8.11 0.77 -14.63
CA ILE A 113 8.09 1.01 -13.18
C ILE A 113 6.74 0.55 -12.62
N ALA A 114 6.76 -0.22 -11.54
CA ALA A 114 5.58 -0.61 -10.80
C ALA A 114 5.61 0.06 -9.41
N ILE A 115 4.66 0.96 -9.13
CA ILE A 115 4.53 1.57 -7.80
C ILE A 115 3.60 0.69 -6.98
N LEU A 116 4.15 0.02 -5.95
CA LEU A 116 3.39 -0.77 -4.98
C LEU A 116 2.94 0.18 -3.85
N ASN A 117 1.73 0.69 -3.97
CA ASN A 117 1.16 1.63 -3.01
C ASN A 117 0.32 0.92 -1.96
N CYS A 118 0.72 0.98 -0.71
CA CYS A 118 0.02 0.37 0.43
C CYS A 118 -0.71 1.38 1.33
N HIS A 119 -0.84 2.64 0.89
CA HIS A 119 -1.58 3.67 1.61
C HIS A 119 -2.58 4.41 0.71
N GLY A 120 -3.83 4.55 1.17
CA GLY A 120 -4.91 5.17 0.40
C GLY A 120 -4.66 6.64 0.05
N GLY A 121 -4.15 7.43 0.99
CA GLY A 121 -3.86 8.86 0.83
C GLY A 121 -2.85 9.20 -0.27
N ASN A 122 -1.95 8.26 -0.60
CA ASN A 122 -0.98 8.42 -1.69
C ASN A 122 -1.62 8.36 -3.09
N SER A 123 -2.74 7.66 -3.23
CA SER A 123 -3.30 7.26 -4.52
C SER A 123 -3.57 8.42 -5.49
N PRO A 124 -4.16 9.57 -5.07
CA PRO A 124 -4.43 10.67 -5.99
C PRO A 124 -3.15 11.24 -6.63
N ILE A 125 -2.08 11.40 -5.86
CA ILE A 125 -0.80 11.95 -6.33
C ILE A 125 -0.09 10.95 -7.24
N ILE A 126 -0.08 9.66 -6.88
CA ILE A 126 0.51 8.61 -7.73
C ILE A 126 -0.21 8.52 -9.08
N GLN A 127 -1.53 8.70 -9.11
CA GLN A 127 -2.29 8.72 -10.37
C GLN A 127 -1.95 9.91 -11.26
N VAL A 128 -1.78 11.11 -10.69
CA VAL A 128 -1.32 12.30 -11.43
C VAL A 128 0.08 12.05 -11.96
N LEU A 129 1.01 11.69 -11.07
CA LEU A 129 2.40 11.38 -11.39
C LEU A 129 2.53 10.39 -12.55
N SER A 130 1.78 9.29 -12.52
CA SER A 130 1.88 8.23 -13.52
C SER A 130 1.61 8.71 -14.94
N ARG A 131 0.67 9.63 -15.11
CA ARG A 131 0.32 10.23 -16.41
C ARG A 131 1.36 11.22 -16.88
N GLU A 132 1.86 12.07 -15.98
CA GLU A 132 2.88 13.08 -16.30
C GLU A 132 4.21 12.42 -16.66
N VAL A 133 4.69 11.48 -15.83
CA VAL A 133 5.91 10.72 -16.10
C VAL A 133 5.82 9.96 -17.43
N ARG A 134 4.65 9.34 -17.71
CA ARG A 134 4.44 8.68 -19.01
C ARG A 134 4.50 9.67 -20.17
N SER A 135 3.87 10.83 -20.03
CA SER A 135 3.85 11.86 -21.08
C SER A 135 5.22 12.51 -21.31
N GLU A 136 5.96 12.78 -20.25
CA GLU A 136 7.22 13.53 -20.32
C GLU A 136 8.43 12.64 -20.57
N LEU A 137 8.49 11.46 -19.93
CA LEU A 137 9.66 10.59 -19.94
C LEU A 137 9.47 9.35 -20.82
N GLY A 138 8.26 9.09 -21.32
CA GLY A 138 7.96 7.95 -22.20
C GLY A 138 8.16 6.59 -21.53
N ILE A 139 8.01 6.50 -20.19
CA ILE A 139 8.13 5.25 -19.45
C ILE A 139 6.76 4.77 -18.93
N ALA A 140 6.56 3.46 -18.87
CA ALA A 140 5.34 2.88 -18.37
C ALA A 140 5.33 2.86 -16.83
N ILE A 141 4.32 3.48 -16.21
CA ILE A 141 4.06 3.42 -14.76
C ILE A 141 2.84 2.53 -14.51
N PHE A 142 3.04 1.42 -13.84
CA PHE A 142 1.99 0.52 -13.37
C PHE A 142 1.73 0.81 -11.90
N ILE A 143 0.48 1.03 -11.52
CA ILE A 143 0.12 1.28 -10.12
C ILE A 143 -0.48 -0.01 -9.56
N ILE A 144 0.20 -0.60 -8.57
CA ILE A 144 -0.31 -1.71 -7.77
C ILE A 144 -0.85 -1.09 -6.49
N ASN A 145 -2.17 -0.94 -6.41
CA ASN A 145 -2.82 -0.28 -5.28
C ASN A 145 -3.40 -1.33 -4.33
N CYS A 146 -2.75 -1.54 -3.19
CA CYS A 146 -3.17 -2.52 -2.19
C CYS A 146 -4.60 -2.27 -1.69
N GLY A 147 -5.02 -1.01 -1.54
CA GLY A 147 -6.40 -0.67 -1.17
C GLY A 147 -7.46 -1.21 -2.14
N ALA A 148 -7.13 -1.43 -3.41
CA ALA A 148 -8.06 -2.04 -4.37
C ALA A 148 -8.30 -3.53 -4.09
N PHE A 149 -7.33 -4.22 -3.49
CA PHE A 149 -7.47 -5.64 -3.15
C PHE A 149 -8.38 -5.87 -1.95
N PHE A 150 -8.55 -4.90 -1.04
CA PHE A 150 -9.56 -4.97 0.02
C PHE A 150 -10.98 -5.09 -0.52
N GLY A 151 -11.22 -4.68 -1.77
CA GLY A 151 -12.46 -4.92 -2.50
C GLY A 151 -12.65 -6.36 -2.99
N ASN A 152 -11.61 -7.19 -3.00
CA ASN A 152 -11.67 -8.58 -3.44
C ASN A 152 -12.55 -9.42 -2.50
N GLN A 153 -13.41 -10.28 -3.08
CA GLN A 153 -14.31 -11.11 -2.29
C GLN A 153 -13.55 -12.07 -1.36
N ALA A 154 -12.47 -12.68 -1.82
CA ALA A 154 -11.64 -13.58 -1.00
C ALA A 154 -11.06 -12.86 0.24
N VAL A 155 -10.70 -11.58 0.11
CA VAL A 155 -10.24 -10.76 1.25
C VAL A 155 -11.39 -10.42 2.18
N LYS A 156 -12.53 -10.00 1.63
CA LYS A 156 -13.74 -9.70 2.43
C LYS A 156 -14.24 -10.90 3.23
N ASP A 157 -14.09 -12.11 2.67
CA ASP A 157 -14.51 -13.34 3.32
C ASP A 157 -13.59 -13.70 4.53
N THR A 158 -12.42 -13.07 4.67
CA THR A 158 -11.54 -13.24 5.86
C THR A 158 -11.99 -12.40 7.05
N VAL A 159 -12.68 -11.28 6.78
CA VAL A 159 -13.10 -10.32 7.79
C VAL A 159 -14.30 -10.85 8.56
N THR A 160 -14.35 -10.57 9.85
CA THR A 160 -15.47 -10.95 10.72
C THR A 160 -16.80 -10.39 10.17
N PRO A 161 -17.84 -11.24 10.00
CA PRO A 161 -19.13 -10.78 9.49
C PRO A 161 -19.70 -9.62 10.33
N GLY A 162 -20.09 -8.54 9.65
CA GLY A 162 -20.61 -7.33 10.27
C GLY A 162 -19.59 -6.20 10.45
N ASN A 163 -18.30 -6.46 10.26
CA ASN A 163 -17.24 -5.44 10.26
C ASN A 163 -17.19 -4.70 8.91
N ILE A 164 -18.22 -3.93 8.61
CA ILE A 164 -18.45 -3.33 7.27
C ILE A 164 -17.64 -2.06 7.01
N TRP A 165 -17.01 -1.50 8.03
CA TRP A 165 -16.22 -0.26 7.95
C TRP A 165 -14.72 -0.50 7.99
N ASP A 166 -14.29 -1.73 7.75
CA ASP A 166 -12.90 -2.15 7.81
C ASP A 166 -12.10 -1.62 6.60
N PHE A 167 -11.46 -0.46 6.74
CA PHE A 167 -10.70 0.16 5.65
C PHE A 167 -9.42 0.91 6.10
N HIS A 168 -9.24 1.21 7.40
CA HIS A 168 -8.03 1.85 7.94
C HIS A 168 -7.84 1.45 9.40
N GLY A 169 -6.70 0.83 9.72
CA GLY A 169 -6.39 0.37 11.07
C GLY A 169 -7.33 -0.71 11.62
N GLY A 170 -8.17 -1.30 10.79
CA GLY A 170 -9.15 -2.28 11.19
C GLY A 170 -8.61 -3.71 11.21
N GLU A 171 -9.50 -4.69 11.02
CA GLU A 171 -9.17 -6.11 11.14
C GLU A 171 -8.19 -6.59 10.06
N MET A 172 -8.36 -6.11 8.81
CA MET A 172 -7.50 -6.52 7.69
C MET A 172 -6.05 -6.09 7.91
N GLU A 173 -5.81 -4.81 8.12
CA GLU A 173 -4.44 -4.29 8.28
C GLU A 173 -3.81 -4.79 9.57
N THR A 174 -4.56 -4.82 10.67
CA THR A 174 -4.08 -5.39 11.94
C THR A 174 -3.66 -6.87 11.75
N SER A 175 -4.43 -7.66 10.98
CA SER A 175 -4.08 -9.04 10.67
C SER A 175 -2.81 -9.15 9.84
N MET A 176 -2.64 -8.26 8.85
CA MET A 176 -1.44 -8.24 8.01
C MET A 176 -0.19 -7.88 8.83
N VAL A 177 -0.29 -6.92 9.76
CA VAL A 177 0.82 -6.60 10.67
C VAL A 177 1.10 -7.77 11.62
N LEU A 178 0.09 -8.45 12.16
CA LEU A 178 0.27 -9.66 12.97
C LEU A 178 1.00 -10.77 12.23
N ALA A 179 0.80 -10.89 10.91
CA ALA A 179 1.48 -11.88 10.09
C ALA A 179 2.97 -11.55 9.83
N GLU A 180 3.37 -10.27 9.87
CA GLU A 180 4.74 -9.82 9.58
C GLU A 180 5.53 -9.43 10.84
N ARG A 181 4.91 -8.72 11.78
CA ARG A 181 5.53 -8.12 12.97
C ARG A 181 4.63 -8.23 14.19
N PRO A 182 4.26 -9.47 14.64
CA PRO A 182 3.32 -9.69 15.73
C PRO A 182 3.73 -8.98 17.03
N GLU A 183 5.03 -8.82 17.27
CA GLU A 183 5.58 -8.16 18.47
C GLU A 183 5.27 -6.65 18.53
N THR A 184 4.86 -6.04 17.42
CA THR A 184 4.52 -4.61 17.36
C THR A 184 3.04 -4.34 17.60
N VAL A 185 2.19 -5.36 17.54
CA VAL A 185 0.73 -5.23 17.73
C VAL A 185 0.35 -5.44 19.20
N LYS A 186 -0.55 -4.60 19.68
CA LYS A 186 -1.10 -4.64 21.04
C LYS A 186 -2.62 -4.79 20.98
N LEU A 187 -3.08 -5.96 20.58
CA LEU A 187 -4.49 -6.22 20.30
C LEU A 187 -5.40 -5.95 21.52
N GLU A 188 -4.86 -6.10 22.74
CA GLU A 188 -5.55 -5.79 23.99
C GLU A 188 -5.92 -4.30 24.17
N THR A 189 -5.33 -3.41 23.36
CA THR A 189 -5.65 -1.97 23.38
C THR A 189 -6.58 -1.56 22.24
N SER A 190 -7.07 -2.51 21.45
CA SER A 190 -7.94 -2.23 20.31
C SER A 190 -9.32 -1.72 20.72
N GLU A 191 -9.82 -0.75 19.95
CA GLU A 191 -11.17 -0.23 20.04
C GLU A 191 -11.73 -0.10 18.63
N ALA A 192 -13.04 -0.32 18.45
CA ALA A 192 -13.67 -0.18 17.14
C ALA A 192 -13.88 1.30 16.76
N GLY A 193 -13.65 1.61 15.49
CA GLY A 193 -13.87 2.94 14.91
C GLY A 193 -15.14 3.00 14.06
N ILE A 194 -16.00 3.98 14.34
CA ILE A 194 -17.32 4.15 13.72
C ILE A 194 -17.37 5.49 12.97
N PRO A 195 -17.64 5.50 11.67
CA PRO A 195 -17.74 6.72 10.85
C PRO A 195 -19.17 7.32 10.96
N ARG A 196 -19.55 7.84 12.12
CA ARG A 196 -20.94 8.27 12.40
C ARG A 196 -21.51 9.22 11.37
N LYS A 197 -20.69 10.13 10.81
CA LYS A 197 -21.12 11.10 9.78
C LYS A 197 -21.55 10.46 8.46
N PHE A 198 -21.10 9.25 8.18
CA PHE A 198 -21.41 8.52 6.95
C PHE A 198 -22.50 7.45 7.13
N MET A 199 -22.86 7.15 8.38
CA MET A 199 -23.86 6.12 8.67
C MET A 199 -25.26 6.52 8.15
N GLY A 200 -25.96 5.56 7.56
CA GLY A 200 -27.31 5.76 7.03
C GLY A 200 -27.38 6.42 5.65
N ASN A 201 -26.26 6.96 5.13
CA ASN A 201 -26.21 7.51 3.78
C ASN A 201 -26.06 6.38 2.75
N LYS A 202 -26.73 6.53 1.58
CA LYS A 202 -26.64 5.55 0.49
C LYS A 202 -25.71 6.00 -0.65
N THR A 203 -25.64 7.29 -0.90
CA THR A 203 -24.92 7.86 -2.04
C THR A 203 -23.72 8.70 -1.59
N PHE A 204 -23.87 9.38 -0.48
CA PHE A 204 -22.82 10.15 0.18
C PHE A 204 -22.11 9.24 1.20
N THR A 205 -20.94 8.75 0.83
CA THR A 205 -20.16 7.79 1.64
C THR A 205 -18.67 8.10 1.54
N VAL A 206 -17.84 7.38 2.29
CA VAL A 206 -16.37 7.51 2.21
C VAL A 206 -15.85 7.22 0.78
N TYR A 207 -16.41 6.22 0.10
CA TYR A 207 -16.03 5.77 -1.25
C TYR A 207 -17.20 5.74 -2.23
N GLY A 208 -18.22 6.58 -2.00
CA GLY A 208 -19.42 6.62 -2.85
C GLY A 208 -19.27 7.53 -4.08
N PRO A 209 -20.33 7.67 -4.86
CA PRO A 209 -20.39 8.64 -5.97
C PRO A 209 -20.21 10.08 -5.52
N ILE A 210 -20.59 10.40 -4.28
CA ILE A 210 -20.39 11.70 -3.63
C ILE A 210 -19.55 11.42 -2.38
N THR A 211 -18.38 12.07 -2.29
CA THR A 211 -17.43 11.92 -1.19
C THR A 211 -17.19 13.25 -0.49
N LEU A 212 -16.83 13.18 0.78
CA LEU A 212 -16.32 14.30 1.56
C LEU A 212 -14.84 14.03 1.86
N GLY A 213 -14.00 15.07 1.80
CA GLY A 213 -12.66 14.99 2.42
C GLY A 213 -12.84 14.87 3.92
N TRP A 214 -12.53 13.70 4.46
CA TRP A 214 -12.67 13.38 5.89
C TRP A 214 -11.32 13.52 6.60
N VAL A 215 -11.38 13.64 7.91
CA VAL A 215 -10.22 13.57 8.81
C VAL A 215 -10.45 12.49 9.85
N SER A 216 -9.36 11.89 10.33
CA SER A 216 -9.45 10.69 11.19
C SER A 216 -10.16 10.92 12.52
N GLU A 217 -10.19 12.15 13.03
CA GLU A 217 -10.91 12.49 14.26
C GLU A 217 -12.42 12.33 14.12
N GLU A 218 -12.94 12.19 12.89
CA GLU A 218 -14.37 11.92 12.62
C GLU A 218 -14.74 10.44 12.79
N TRP A 219 -13.72 9.58 13.02
CA TRP A 219 -13.90 8.16 13.31
C TRP A 219 -13.78 7.96 14.81
N GLU A 220 -14.87 7.55 15.41
CA GLU A 220 -15.08 7.60 16.84
C GLU A 220 -15.34 6.21 17.42
N THR A 221 -14.95 6.01 18.66
CA THR A 221 -15.37 4.88 19.48
C THR A 221 -16.89 4.92 19.74
N GLU A 222 -17.44 3.87 20.35
CA GLU A 222 -18.86 3.82 20.68
C GLU A 222 -19.30 4.98 21.61
N ASP A 223 -18.43 5.38 22.55
CA ASP A 223 -18.65 6.50 23.47
C ASP A 223 -18.29 7.88 22.89
N GLY A 224 -17.99 7.97 21.58
CA GLY A 224 -17.82 9.23 20.85
C GLY A 224 -16.43 9.86 20.98
N LYS A 225 -15.40 9.10 21.35
CA LYS A 225 -14.03 9.58 21.37
C LYS A 225 -13.34 9.34 20.02
N PRO A 226 -12.58 10.29 19.46
CA PRO A 226 -11.77 10.05 18.27
C PRO A 226 -10.80 8.89 18.48
N ILE A 227 -10.87 7.88 17.62
CA ILE A 227 -9.96 6.73 17.59
C ILE A 227 -9.15 6.68 16.28
N GLY A 228 -9.68 7.28 15.24
CA GLY A 228 -8.98 7.49 13.98
C GLY A 228 -8.93 6.30 13.03
N ILE A 229 -9.55 5.18 13.36
CA ILE A 229 -9.60 3.98 12.52
C ILE A 229 -11.01 3.66 12.06
N GLY A 230 -11.16 2.86 11.02
CA GLY A 230 -12.43 2.35 10.51
C GLY A 230 -12.55 0.85 10.68
N GLY A 231 -13.58 0.40 11.40
CA GLY A 231 -13.84 -1.00 11.67
C GLY A 231 -13.45 -1.45 13.07
N ASP A 232 -13.57 -2.75 13.32
CA ASP A 232 -13.23 -3.40 14.59
C ASP A 232 -12.03 -4.33 14.40
N PRO A 233 -10.85 -3.99 14.96
CA PRO A 233 -9.65 -4.80 14.82
C PRO A 233 -9.61 -6.03 15.73
N SER A 234 -10.56 -6.20 16.66
CA SER A 234 -10.53 -7.27 17.68
C SER A 234 -10.54 -8.69 17.10
N GLY A 235 -11.06 -8.87 15.89
CA GLY A 235 -11.07 -10.15 15.16
C GLY A 235 -9.79 -10.47 14.40
N ALA A 236 -8.77 -9.60 14.47
CA ALA A 236 -7.54 -9.77 13.71
C ALA A 236 -6.70 -10.97 14.18
N THR A 237 -6.13 -11.68 13.20
CA THR A 237 -5.20 -12.81 13.46
C THR A 237 -4.11 -12.87 12.39
N ALA A 238 -2.94 -13.42 12.76
CA ALA A 238 -1.86 -13.64 11.79
C ALA A 238 -2.28 -14.59 10.66
N GLU A 239 -3.18 -15.54 10.92
CA GLU A 239 -3.71 -16.46 9.92
C GLU A 239 -4.51 -15.69 8.84
N LYS A 240 -5.42 -14.82 9.25
CA LYS A 240 -6.16 -13.94 8.33
C LYS A 240 -5.21 -13.06 7.53
N GLY A 241 -4.19 -12.48 8.18
CA GLY A 241 -3.18 -11.69 7.51
C GLY A 241 -2.44 -12.46 6.42
N ASN A 242 -2.07 -13.71 6.68
CA ASN A 242 -1.45 -14.58 5.67
C ASN A 242 -2.41 -14.87 4.50
N GLN A 243 -3.68 -15.15 4.76
CA GLN A 243 -4.68 -15.36 3.70
C GLN A 243 -4.88 -14.11 2.83
N ILE A 244 -4.87 -12.91 3.43
CA ILE A 244 -4.96 -11.64 2.71
C ILE A 244 -3.72 -11.46 1.83
N TYR A 245 -2.52 -11.67 2.36
CA TYR A 245 -1.28 -11.60 1.57
C TYR A 245 -1.27 -12.59 0.41
N ASP A 246 -1.69 -13.82 0.64
CA ASP A 246 -1.73 -14.86 -0.42
C ASP A 246 -2.64 -14.41 -1.57
N SER A 247 -3.83 -13.87 -1.26
CA SER A 247 -4.75 -13.30 -2.25
C SER A 247 -4.16 -12.11 -3.01
N PHE A 248 -3.43 -11.21 -2.30
CA PHE A 248 -2.74 -10.08 -2.92
C PHE A 248 -1.67 -10.57 -3.89
N VAL A 249 -0.79 -11.46 -3.43
CA VAL A 249 0.34 -11.99 -4.21
C VAL A 249 -0.17 -12.69 -5.46
N GLU A 250 -1.19 -13.56 -5.36
CA GLU A 250 -1.77 -14.24 -6.51
C GLU A 250 -2.26 -13.25 -7.57
N SER A 251 -3.02 -12.24 -7.15
CA SER A 251 -3.55 -11.20 -8.04
C SER A 251 -2.43 -10.38 -8.68
N ILE A 252 -1.43 -9.99 -7.90
CA ILE A 252 -0.28 -9.21 -8.38
C ILE A 252 0.57 -10.03 -9.35
N LEU A 253 0.83 -11.30 -9.07
CA LEU A 253 1.57 -12.17 -9.98
C LEU A 253 0.89 -12.29 -11.34
N SER A 254 -0.43 -12.39 -11.36
CA SER A 254 -1.20 -12.39 -12.60
C SER A 254 -0.95 -11.10 -13.41
N GLY A 255 -1.06 -9.93 -12.76
CA GLY A 255 -0.75 -8.64 -13.39
C GLY A 255 0.71 -8.52 -13.85
N LEU A 256 1.66 -9.01 -13.06
CA LEU A 256 3.09 -8.98 -13.42
C LEU A 256 3.38 -9.83 -14.67
N LYS A 257 2.69 -10.97 -14.85
CA LYS A 257 2.79 -11.78 -16.09
C LYS A 257 2.32 -10.99 -17.32
N GLU A 258 1.34 -10.11 -17.18
CA GLU A 258 0.86 -9.22 -18.24
C GLU A 258 1.83 -8.07 -18.48
N ILE A 259 2.35 -7.44 -17.40
CA ILE A 259 3.36 -6.37 -17.48
C ILE A 259 4.63 -6.84 -18.19
N ARG A 260 5.06 -8.09 -17.98
CA ARG A 260 6.21 -8.67 -18.68
C ARG A 260 6.03 -8.64 -20.21
N LYS A 261 4.79 -8.85 -20.68
CA LYS A 261 4.46 -8.87 -22.12
C LYS A 261 4.24 -7.48 -22.70
N TRP A 262 4.13 -6.48 -21.85
CA TRP A 262 3.89 -5.10 -22.28
C TRP A 262 5.05 -4.58 -23.13
N LYS A 263 4.70 -4.00 -24.28
CA LYS A 263 5.61 -3.28 -25.19
C LYS A 263 5.00 -1.90 -25.45
N ASP A 264 5.81 -0.84 -25.43
CA ASP A 264 5.40 0.49 -25.86
C ASP A 264 5.41 0.58 -27.40
#